data_407f63b24533f61c2c9d86c2da58de66
#
_entry.id   407f63b24533f61c2c9d86c2da58de66
#
_cell.length_a   1.000
_cell.length_b   1.000
_cell.length_c   1.000
_cell.angle_alpha   90.00
_cell.angle_beta   90.00
_cell.angle_gamma   90.00
#
_symmetry.space_group_name_H-M   'P 1'
#
loop_
_entity.id
_entity.type
_entity.pdbx_description
1 polymer ?
#
loop_
_entity_poly.entity_id
_entity_poly.type
_entity_poly.pdbx_seq_one_letter_code
_entity_poly.pdbx_strand_id
1 'polypeptide(L)'
;MIHEWWGLNKNIKDMANLLAGQGFVVLAADLYKGQVANTTKRAMELVQTVRNNQSSSTNNLQSAVKYLSSLPNVNSSKIVSLGWCFGGGQSLQLALNSKEHPLAATILYYGTPLVTDKESLSKIKWPLLGIFGNKDQSIPLDEINQFRTSLNQSGVKNEVLVYNGVGHAFANPSGDNYAPKETEDAWEKTLSFLKKYVVGS
;
A
#
# COMPACT_ATOMS: atom_id res chain seq x y z
N MET A 1 5.55 4.66 3.59
CA MET A 1 5.44 4.04 2.25
C MET A 1 6.13 2.69 2.26
N ILE A 2 5.62 1.70 1.52
CA ILE A 2 6.13 0.32 1.51
C ILE A 2 6.47 -0.05 0.07
N HIS A 3 7.70 -0.53 -0.13
CA HIS A 3 8.27 -0.80 -1.44
C HIS A 3 7.64 -2.02 -2.14
N GLU A 4 7.78 -2.09 -3.46
CA GLU A 4 7.44 -3.26 -4.26
C GLU A 4 8.42 -4.43 -3.98
N TRP A 5 8.25 -5.54 -4.67
CA TRP A 5 9.08 -6.74 -4.50
C TRP A 5 10.58 -6.55 -4.80
N TRP A 6 10.95 -5.45 -5.46
CA TRP A 6 12.34 -5.12 -5.75
C TRP A 6 13.14 -4.62 -4.53
N GLY A 7 12.47 -4.21 -3.44
CA GLY A 7 13.08 -3.56 -2.29
C GLY A 7 13.02 -2.03 -2.36
N LEU A 8 13.66 -1.37 -1.40
CA LEU A 8 13.68 0.10 -1.31
C LEU A 8 14.63 0.69 -2.36
N ASN A 9 14.22 0.62 -3.61
CA ASN A 9 14.95 1.09 -4.77
C ASN A 9 14.73 2.58 -5.07
N LYS A 10 15.36 3.08 -6.15
CA LYS A 10 15.23 4.48 -6.57
C LYS A 10 13.76 4.89 -6.85
N ASN A 11 12.98 4.04 -7.51
CA ASN A 11 11.59 4.34 -7.83
C ASN A 11 10.77 4.68 -6.57
N ILE A 12 10.88 3.86 -5.53
CA ILE A 12 10.16 4.10 -4.27
C ILE A 12 10.66 5.36 -3.55
N LYS A 13 11.95 5.66 -3.62
CA LYS A 13 12.51 6.90 -3.07
C LYS A 13 12.02 8.14 -3.82
N ASP A 14 11.91 8.05 -5.14
CA ASP A 14 11.35 9.13 -5.97
C ASP A 14 9.87 9.36 -5.65
N MET A 15 9.09 8.30 -5.47
CA MET A 15 7.68 8.39 -5.03
C MET A 15 7.55 8.99 -3.62
N ALA A 16 8.49 8.66 -2.72
CA ALA A 16 8.53 9.26 -1.39
C ALA A 16 8.80 10.78 -1.46
N ASN A 17 9.74 11.19 -2.31
CA ASN A 17 10.04 12.61 -2.55
C ASN A 17 8.85 13.34 -3.19
N LEU A 18 8.15 12.69 -4.14
CA LEU A 18 6.96 13.25 -4.77
C LEU A 18 5.86 13.50 -3.74
N LEU A 19 5.61 12.56 -2.84
CA LEU A 19 4.62 12.71 -1.77
C LEU A 19 5.07 13.74 -0.73
N ALA A 20 6.37 13.79 -0.39
CA ALA A 20 6.91 14.81 0.50
C ALA A 20 6.74 16.23 -0.09
N GLY A 21 6.87 16.39 -1.40
CA GLY A 21 6.58 17.63 -2.12
C GLY A 21 5.12 18.09 -2.00
N GLN A 22 4.20 17.21 -1.60
CA GLN A 22 2.80 17.54 -1.30
C GLN A 22 2.57 17.95 0.17
N GLY A 23 3.65 18.14 0.96
CA GLY A 23 3.58 18.59 2.35
C GLY A 23 3.47 17.46 3.38
N PHE A 24 3.72 16.20 3.01
CA PHE A 24 3.72 15.07 3.93
C PHE A 24 5.12 14.76 4.48
N VAL A 25 5.20 14.34 5.73
CA VAL A 25 6.39 13.65 6.25
C VAL A 25 6.31 12.20 5.79
N VAL A 26 7.30 11.74 5.03
CA VAL A 26 7.28 10.42 4.41
C VAL A 26 8.42 9.55 4.94
N LEU A 27 8.08 8.38 5.46
CA LEU A 27 9.02 7.32 5.80
C LEU A 27 8.85 6.17 4.79
N ALA A 28 9.90 5.86 4.05
CA ALA A 28 9.96 4.70 3.17
C ALA A 28 10.55 3.51 3.96
N ALA A 29 9.69 2.57 4.34
CA ALA A 29 10.09 1.40 5.12
C ALA A 29 10.85 0.40 4.25
N ASP A 30 11.94 -0.16 4.80
CA ASP A 30 12.71 -1.23 4.18
C ASP A 30 12.44 -2.56 4.88
N LEU A 31 11.76 -3.47 4.18
CA LEU A 31 11.46 -4.82 4.66
C LEU A 31 12.56 -5.84 4.31
N TYR A 32 13.59 -5.43 3.57
CA TYR A 32 14.64 -6.31 3.08
C TYR A 32 16.02 -6.03 3.70
N LYS A 33 16.08 -5.21 4.76
CA LYS A 33 17.33 -4.92 5.50
C LYS A 33 18.45 -4.41 4.59
N GLY A 34 18.15 -3.42 3.75
CA GLY A 34 19.12 -2.80 2.83
C GLY A 34 19.28 -3.53 1.50
N GLN A 35 18.59 -4.65 1.28
CA GLN A 35 18.73 -5.41 0.03
C GLN A 35 17.80 -4.88 -1.05
N VAL A 36 18.30 -4.80 -2.27
CA VAL A 36 17.54 -4.48 -3.48
C VAL A 36 17.78 -5.58 -4.50
N ALA A 37 16.70 -6.14 -5.03
CA ALA A 37 16.78 -7.16 -6.05
C ALA A 37 17.00 -6.54 -7.43
N ASN A 38 17.90 -7.14 -8.21
CA ASN A 38 18.17 -6.79 -9.60
C ASN A 38 17.76 -7.90 -10.58
N THR A 39 17.20 -8.99 -10.06
CA THR A 39 16.62 -10.09 -10.84
C THR A 39 15.30 -10.54 -10.24
N THR A 40 14.40 -11.04 -11.07
CA THR A 40 13.12 -11.62 -10.66
C THR A 40 13.30 -12.73 -9.62
N LYS A 41 14.29 -13.62 -9.84
CA LYS A 41 14.62 -14.71 -8.90
C LYS A 41 14.92 -14.15 -7.51
N ARG A 42 15.80 -13.13 -7.44
CA ARG A 42 16.17 -12.53 -6.15
C ARG A 42 14.99 -11.82 -5.49
N ALA A 43 14.17 -11.12 -6.27
CA ALA A 43 12.95 -10.50 -5.75
C ALA A 43 12.00 -11.54 -5.13
N MET A 44 11.78 -12.67 -5.80
CA MET A 44 10.95 -13.76 -5.29
C MET A 44 11.51 -14.36 -3.97
N GLU A 45 12.82 -14.57 -3.88
CA GLU A 45 13.48 -15.05 -2.65
C GLU A 45 13.27 -14.08 -1.48
N LEU A 46 13.42 -12.79 -1.71
CA LEU A 46 13.21 -11.76 -0.68
C LEU A 46 11.75 -11.69 -0.23
N VAL A 47 10.80 -11.70 -1.16
CA VAL A 47 9.36 -11.79 -0.84
C VAL A 47 9.06 -13.03 0.01
N GLN A 48 9.58 -14.19 -0.40
CA GLN A 48 9.35 -15.43 0.34
C GLN A 48 9.93 -15.39 1.76
N THR A 49 11.10 -14.77 1.93
CA THR A 49 11.71 -14.57 3.25
C THR A 49 10.80 -13.75 4.17
N VAL A 50 10.20 -12.67 3.65
CA VAL A 50 9.25 -11.85 4.42
C VAL A 50 7.96 -12.62 4.70
N ARG A 51 7.40 -13.31 3.70
CA ARG A 51 6.17 -14.11 3.87
C ARG A 51 6.32 -15.22 4.89
N ASN A 52 7.47 -15.89 4.93
CA ASN A 52 7.77 -16.92 5.92
C ASN A 52 7.91 -16.34 7.35
N ASN A 53 8.06 -15.03 7.47
CA ASN A 53 8.18 -14.34 8.77
C ASN A 53 7.31 -13.07 8.79
N GLN A 54 6.02 -13.21 8.45
CA GLN A 54 5.07 -12.11 8.34
C GLN A 54 4.97 -11.28 9.62
N SER A 55 5.03 -11.90 10.79
CA SER A 55 4.99 -11.19 12.07
C SER A 55 6.17 -10.22 12.23
N SER A 56 7.36 -10.60 11.79
CA SER A 56 8.54 -9.72 11.83
C SER A 56 8.37 -8.49 10.92
N SER A 57 7.83 -8.67 9.71
CA SER A 57 7.58 -7.53 8.81
C SER A 57 6.48 -6.62 9.35
N THR A 58 5.42 -7.19 9.91
CA THR A 58 4.35 -6.41 10.56
C THR A 58 4.90 -5.60 11.73
N ASN A 59 5.73 -6.21 12.60
CA ASN A 59 6.37 -5.51 13.72
C ASN A 59 7.32 -4.38 13.24
N ASN A 60 8.05 -4.59 12.14
CA ASN A 60 8.88 -3.55 11.52
C ASN A 60 8.02 -2.36 11.09
N LEU A 61 6.90 -2.61 10.40
CA LEU A 61 5.98 -1.55 9.96
C LEU A 61 5.30 -0.85 11.14
N GLN A 62 4.91 -1.57 12.20
CA GLN A 62 4.38 -0.96 13.42
C GLN A 62 5.43 -0.08 14.11
N SER A 63 6.70 -0.50 14.11
CA SER A 63 7.82 0.31 14.62
C SER A 63 8.01 1.58 13.78
N ALA A 64 7.83 1.50 12.47
CA ALA A 64 7.87 2.67 11.59
C ALA A 64 6.71 3.65 11.90
N VAL A 65 5.51 3.15 12.15
CA VAL A 65 4.37 3.99 12.60
C VAL A 65 4.67 4.65 13.93
N LYS A 66 5.19 3.89 14.91
CA LYS A 66 5.58 4.42 16.22
C LYS A 66 6.66 5.49 16.10
N TYR A 67 7.67 5.27 15.24
CA TYR A 67 8.72 6.26 14.98
C TYR A 67 8.13 7.55 14.39
N LEU A 68 7.30 7.46 13.35
CA LEU A 68 6.62 8.64 12.79
C LEU A 68 5.80 9.38 13.84
N SER A 69 5.07 8.65 14.71
CA SER A 69 4.26 9.23 15.79
C SER A 69 5.09 9.99 16.83
N SER A 70 6.38 9.71 16.96
CA SER A 70 7.28 10.37 17.91
C SER A 70 7.91 11.65 17.37
N LEU A 71 7.77 11.93 16.08
CA LEU A 71 8.37 13.11 15.47
C LEU A 71 7.57 14.38 15.81
N PRO A 72 8.23 15.48 16.19
CA PRO A 72 7.55 16.69 16.68
C PRO A 72 6.70 17.41 15.63
N ASN A 73 6.99 17.17 14.35
CA ASN A 73 6.30 17.77 13.20
C ASN A 73 5.28 16.81 12.57
N VAL A 74 4.96 15.69 13.20
CA VAL A 74 3.99 14.71 12.74
C VAL A 74 2.77 14.69 13.65
N ASN A 75 1.59 14.82 13.06
CA ASN A 75 0.35 14.54 13.78
C ASN A 75 0.13 13.03 13.83
N SER A 76 0.30 12.45 15.01
CA SER A 76 0.19 11.00 15.25
C SER A 76 -1.18 10.40 14.89
N SER A 77 -2.25 11.22 14.87
CA SER A 77 -3.59 10.78 14.45
C SER A 77 -3.78 10.79 12.92
N LYS A 78 -2.78 11.25 12.16
CA LYS A 78 -2.86 11.42 10.69
C LYS A 78 -1.81 10.58 9.93
N ILE A 79 -1.45 9.42 10.45
CA ILE A 79 -0.50 8.52 9.81
C ILE A 79 -1.23 7.58 8.85
N VAL A 80 -0.69 7.47 7.63
CA VAL A 80 -1.24 6.67 6.53
C VAL A 80 -0.24 5.61 6.11
N SER A 81 -0.71 4.40 5.80
CA SER A 81 0.08 3.41 5.09
C SER A 81 -0.21 3.46 3.58
N LEU A 82 0.82 3.38 2.76
CA LEU A 82 0.71 3.34 1.31
C LEU A 82 1.76 2.39 0.74
N GLY A 83 1.36 1.49 -0.17
CA GLY A 83 2.27 0.54 -0.78
C GLY A 83 1.81 0.04 -2.15
N TRP A 84 2.77 -0.49 -2.92
CA TRP A 84 2.56 -1.02 -4.26
C TRP A 84 2.91 -2.51 -4.33
N CYS A 85 2.17 -3.30 -5.09
CA CYS A 85 2.46 -4.72 -5.31
C CYS A 85 2.60 -5.48 -3.97
N PHE A 86 3.74 -6.11 -3.73
CA PHE A 86 4.09 -6.68 -2.43
C PHE A 86 3.87 -5.70 -1.28
N GLY A 87 4.30 -4.44 -1.42
CA GLY A 87 4.12 -3.39 -0.41
C GLY A 87 2.65 -3.00 -0.21
N GLY A 88 1.81 -3.12 -1.23
CA GLY A 88 0.35 -2.96 -1.10
C GLY A 88 -0.26 -4.05 -0.22
N GLY A 89 0.16 -5.30 -0.42
CA GLY A 89 -0.21 -6.42 0.47
C GLY A 89 0.28 -6.19 1.90
N GLN A 90 1.50 -5.71 2.10
CA GLN A 90 2.05 -5.39 3.42
C GLN A 90 1.35 -4.18 4.08
N SER A 91 0.88 -3.20 3.29
CA SER A 91 0.04 -2.09 3.78
C SER A 91 -1.30 -2.62 4.33
N LEU A 92 -1.91 -3.58 3.65
CA LEU A 92 -3.11 -4.26 4.14
C LEU A 92 -2.81 -5.08 5.42
N GLN A 93 -1.71 -5.83 5.45
CA GLN A 93 -1.31 -6.59 6.65
C GLN A 93 -1.06 -5.66 7.85
N LEU A 94 -0.42 -4.51 7.63
CA LEU A 94 -0.27 -3.50 8.69
C LEU A 94 -1.64 -3.04 9.18
N ALA A 95 -2.57 -2.72 8.29
CA ALA A 95 -3.92 -2.27 8.67
C ALA A 95 -4.67 -3.31 9.52
N LEU A 96 -4.59 -4.59 9.16
CA LEU A 96 -5.24 -5.68 9.91
C LEU A 96 -4.67 -5.89 11.31
N ASN A 97 -3.45 -5.39 11.58
CA ASN A 97 -2.73 -5.59 12.82
C ASN A 97 -2.45 -4.28 13.59
N SER A 98 -3.07 -3.15 13.21
CA SER A 98 -2.82 -1.81 13.80
C SER A 98 -3.85 -1.42 14.88
N LYS A 99 -4.35 -2.37 15.66
CA LYS A 99 -5.32 -2.07 16.73
C LYS A 99 -4.78 -1.08 17.76
N GLU A 100 -3.51 -1.23 18.16
CA GLU A 100 -2.87 -0.39 19.19
C GLU A 100 -2.40 0.97 18.62
N HIS A 101 -2.11 1.02 17.32
CA HIS A 101 -1.68 2.23 16.63
C HIS A 101 -2.53 2.42 15.37
N PRO A 102 -3.79 2.89 15.51
CA PRO A 102 -4.70 3.07 14.39
C PRO A 102 -4.11 4.00 13.33
N LEU A 103 -4.34 3.67 12.06
CA LEU A 103 -3.98 4.53 10.95
C LEU A 103 -5.12 5.51 10.66
N ALA A 104 -4.80 6.63 10.01
CA ALA A 104 -5.81 7.55 9.48
C ALA A 104 -6.38 7.07 8.16
N ALA A 105 -5.59 6.34 7.38
CA ALA A 105 -6.01 5.71 6.12
C ALA A 105 -5.04 4.61 5.70
N THR A 106 -5.50 3.73 4.80
CA THR A 106 -4.67 2.70 4.16
C THR A 106 -4.84 2.78 2.65
N ILE A 107 -3.73 2.77 1.91
CA ILE A 107 -3.73 2.85 0.46
C ILE A 107 -2.90 1.70 -0.10
N LEU A 108 -3.47 0.99 -1.08
CA LEU A 108 -2.79 -0.09 -1.75
C LEU A 108 -3.00 -0.02 -3.26
N TYR A 109 -1.90 -0.02 -3.99
CA TYR A 109 -1.85 -0.17 -5.44
C TYR A 109 -1.57 -1.63 -5.78
N TYR A 110 -2.48 -2.28 -6.50
CA TYR A 110 -2.37 -3.68 -6.91
C TYR A 110 -1.72 -4.57 -5.84
N GLY A 111 -2.17 -4.36 -4.58
CA GLY A 111 -1.60 -5.05 -3.42
C GLY A 111 -1.93 -6.54 -3.41
N THR A 112 -0.90 -7.38 -3.23
CA THR A 112 -1.06 -8.84 -3.20
C THR A 112 -0.21 -9.47 -2.09
N PRO A 113 -0.72 -10.53 -1.41
CA PRO A 113 -2.07 -11.07 -1.54
C PRO A 113 -3.16 -10.14 -0.96
N LEU A 114 -4.36 -10.17 -1.54
CA LEU A 114 -5.53 -9.56 -0.92
C LEU A 114 -6.06 -10.44 0.22
N VAL A 115 -6.73 -9.79 1.16
CA VAL A 115 -7.52 -10.47 2.19
C VAL A 115 -8.98 -10.15 1.90
N THR A 116 -9.77 -11.17 1.60
CA THR A 116 -11.18 -11.04 1.23
C THR A 116 -12.13 -11.53 2.32
N ASP A 117 -11.58 -11.97 3.44
CA ASP A 117 -12.33 -12.42 4.60
C ASP A 117 -12.90 -11.23 5.38
N LYS A 118 -14.23 -11.22 5.52
CA LYS A 118 -15.00 -10.16 6.17
C LYS A 118 -14.58 -9.94 7.63
N GLU A 119 -14.33 -11.01 8.38
CA GLU A 119 -13.96 -10.92 9.80
C GLU A 119 -12.63 -10.19 9.97
N SER A 120 -11.65 -10.57 9.17
CA SER A 120 -10.34 -9.91 9.15
C SER A 120 -10.47 -8.43 8.77
N LEU A 121 -11.19 -8.11 7.69
CA LEU A 121 -11.36 -6.75 7.21
C LEU A 121 -12.12 -5.87 8.22
N SER A 122 -13.01 -6.44 9.02
CA SER A 122 -13.74 -5.72 10.07
C SER A 122 -12.85 -5.08 11.15
N LYS A 123 -11.57 -5.48 11.23
CA LYS A 123 -10.57 -4.89 12.13
C LYS A 123 -10.14 -3.49 11.68
N ILE A 124 -10.30 -3.17 10.39
CA ILE A 124 -9.96 -1.85 9.84
C ILE A 124 -11.09 -0.87 10.19
N LYS A 125 -10.75 0.24 10.87
CA LYS A 125 -11.71 1.24 11.35
C LYS A 125 -11.56 2.61 10.68
N TRP A 126 -10.72 2.71 9.67
CA TRP A 126 -10.39 3.91 8.90
C TRP A 126 -10.60 3.69 7.40
N PRO A 127 -10.64 4.78 6.61
CA PRO A 127 -10.80 4.68 5.17
C PRO A 127 -9.69 3.90 4.47
N LEU A 128 -10.06 3.15 3.41
CA LEU A 128 -9.16 2.38 2.59
C LEU A 128 -9.35 2.73 1.11
N LEU A 129 -8.22 2.97 0.41
CA LEU A 129 -8.17 3.12 -1.04
C LEU A 129 -7.46 1.92 -1.66
N GLY A 130 -8.14 1.19 -2.54
CA GLY A 130 -7.58 0.12 -3.35
C GLY A 130 -7.56 0.52 -4.82
N ILE A 131 -6.42 0.34 -5.50
CA ILE A 131 -6.19 0.72 -6.89
C ILE A 131 -5.69 -0.50 -7.65
N PHE A 132 -6.40 -0.91 -8.70
CA PHE A 132 -6.15 -2.16 -9.42
C PHE A 132 -6.31 -1.98 -10.93
N GLY A 133 -5.79 -2.94 -11.69
CA GLY A 133 -6.01 -3.07 -13.13
C GLY A 133 -6.88 -4.28 -13.45
N ASN A 134 -7.79 -4.18 -14.43
CA ASN A 134 -8.66 -5.32 -14.81
C ASN A 134 -7.97 -6.38 -15.66
N LYS A 135 -6.72 -6.14 -16.09
CA LYS A 135 -5.87 -7.11 -16.80
C LYS A 135 -4.77 -7.68 -15.89
N ASP A 136 -4.85 -7.45 -14.59
CA ASP A 136 -3.90 -8.00 -13.62
C ASP A 136 -4.09 -9.52 -13.51
N GLN A 137 -3.07 -10.28 -13.94
CA GLN A 137 -3.09 -11.74 -13.86
C GLN A 137 -2.75 -12.26 -12.45
N SER A 138 -2.17 -11.42 -11.60
CA SER A 138 -1.82 -11.77 -10.23
C SER A 138 -2.98 -11.53 -9.26
N ILE A 139 -3.93 -10.68 -9.64
CA ILE A 139 -5.11 -10.33 -8.83
C ILE A 139 -6.33 -10.34 -9.77
N PRO A 140 -7.01 -11.49 -9.93
CA PRO A 140 -8.17 -11.61 -10.78
C PRO A 140 -9.29 -10.62 -10.40
N LEU A 141 -10.05 -10.17 -11.40
CA LEU A 141 -11.14 -9.20 -11.19
C LEU A 141 -12.18 -9.69 -10.16
N ASP A 142 -12.43 -11.00 -10.12
CA ASP A 142 -13.35 -11.59 -9.14
C ASP A 142 -12.82 -11.45 -7.70
N GLU A 143 -11.52 -11.58 -7.50
CA GLU A 143 -10.88 -11.35 -6.19
C GLU A 143 -10.99 -9.88 -5.75
N ILE A 144 -10.80 -8.94 -6.69
CA ILE A 144 -10.99 -7.50 -6.45
C ILE A 144 -12.46 -7.20 -6.08
N ASN A 145 -13.41 -7.80 -6.79
CA ASN A 145 -14.83 -7.63 -6.51
C ASN A 145 -15.23 -8.24 -5.16
N GLN A 146 -14.66 -9.40 -4.82
CA GLN A 146 -14.86 -10.01 -3.50
C GLN A 146 -14.28 -9.12 -2.39
N PHE A 147 -13.07 -8.59 -2.57
CA PHE A 147 -12.44 -7.66 -1.64
C PHE A 147 -13.32 -6.43 -1.39
N ARG A 148 -13.80 -5.77 -2.46
CA ARG A 148 -14.75 -4.65 -2.38
C ARG A 148 -16.02 -5.01 -1.62
N THR A 149 -16.61 -6.15 -1.95
CA THR A 149 -17.83 -6.65 -1.30
C THR A 149 -17.62 -6.87 0.19
N SER A 150 -16.51 -7.49 0.56
CA SER A 150 -16.17 -7.79 1.95
C SER A 150 -15.86 -6.52 2.76
N LEU A 151 -15.19 -5.52 2.16
CA LEU A 151 -15.00 -4.21 2.77
C LEU A 151 -16.34 -3.53 3.09
N ASN A 152 -17.28 -3.52 2.12
CA ASN A 152 -18.60 -2.94 2.31
C ASN A 152 -19.38 -3.66 3.42
N GLN A 153 -19.38 -4.98 3.43
CA GLN A 153 -20.04 -5.80 4.45
C GLN A 153 -19.41 -5.65 5.84
N SER A 154 -18.14 -5.28 5.91
CA SER A 154 -17.40 -5.01 7.17
C SER A 154 -17.61 -3.58 7.67
N GLY A 155 -18.33 -2.74 6.92
CA GLY A 155 -18.55 -1.33 7.27
C GLY A 155 -17.32 -0.44 7.11
N VAL A 156 -16.27 -0.92 6.43
CA VAL A 156 -15.06 -0.13 6.14
C VAL A 156 -15.37 0.91 5.07
N LYS A 157 -15.14 2.19 5.38
CA LYS A 157 -15.18 3.22 4.33
C LYS A 157 -14.11 2.91 3.30
N ASN A 158 -14.51 2.74 2.03
CA ASN A 158 -13.54 2.36 1.02
C ASN A 158 -13.82 3.01 -0.34
N GLU A 159 -12.76 3.17 -1.10
CA GLU A 159 -12.77 3.48 -2.52
C GLU A 159 -11.93 2.40 -3.22
N VAL A 160 -12.56 1.57 -4.06
CA VAL A 160 -11.85 0.54 -4.83
C VAL A 160 -11.96 0.90 -6.31
N LEU A 161 -10.85 1.35 -6.89
CA LEU A 161 -10.74 1.78 -8.28
C LEU A 161 -10.16 0.64 -9.13
N VAL A 162 -10.77 0.40 -10.29
CA VAL A 162 -10.31 -0.61 -11.24
C VAL A 162 -10.13 0.07 -12.59
N TYR A 163 -8.88 0.14 -13.05
CA TYR A 163 -8.50 0.72 -14.33
C TYR A 163 -8.63 -0.31 -15.45
N ASN A 164 -9.28 0.09 -16.54
CA ASN A 164 -9.48 -0.77 -17.69
C ASN A 164 -8.23 -0.86 -18.57
N GLY A 165 -7.93 -2.06 -19.06
CA GLY A 165 -6.87 -2.30 -20.04
C GLY A 165 -5.46 -2.40 -19.46
N VAL A 166 -5.27 -2.16 -18.15
CA VAL A 166 -3.96 -2.21 -17.49
C VAL A 166 -3.80 -3.43 -16.59
N GLY A 167 -2.57 -3.91 -16.46
CA GLY A 167 -2.20 -5.08 -15.69
C GLY A 167 -1.53 -4.75 -14.35
N HIS A 168 -0.87 -5.76 -13.78
CA HIS A 168 -0.09 -5.60 -12.57
C HIS A 168 1.04 -4.59 -12.73
N ALA A 169 1.31 -3.80 -11.70
CA ALA A 169 2.38 -2.79 -11.67
C ALA A 169 2.26 -1.69 -12.74
N PHE A 170 1.04 -1.36 -13.20
CA PHE A 170 0.83 -0.33 -14.22
C PHE A 170 1.31 1.06 -13.79
N ALA A 171 1.44 1.33 -12.49
CA ALA A 171 1.93 2.59 -11.96
C ALA A 171 3.45 2.60 -11.69
N ASN A 172 4.19 1.60 -12.16
CA ASN A 172 5.65 1.56 -12.03
C ASN A 172 6.33 2.02 -13.33
N PRO A 173 6.94 3.23 -13.38
CA PRO A 173 7.55 3.76 -14.61
C PRO A 173 8.78 2.98 -15.09
N SER A 174 9.31 2.07 -14.26
CA SER A 174 10.43 1.20 -14.62
C SER A 174 9.98 -0.18 -15.13
N GLY A 175 8.68 -0.46 -15.16
CA GLY A 175 8.12 -1.76 -15.56
C GLY A 175 7.52 -1.76 -16.96
N ASP A 176 7.45 -2.95 -17.57
CA ASP A 176 6.92 -3.15 -18.94
C ASP A 176 5.40 -2.85 -19.04
N ASN A 177 4.68 -2.89 -17.92
CA ASN A 177 3.24 -2.64 -17.86
C ASN A 177 2.89 -1.17 -17.58
N TYR A 178 3.88 -0.27 -17.59
CA TYR A 178 3.65 1.13 -17.24
C TYR A 178 2.61 1.79 -18.13
N ALA A 179 1.59 2.35 -17.50
CA ALA A 179 0.50 3.08 -18.14
C ALA A 179 0.45 4.53 -17.61
N PRO A 180 1.12 5.49 -18.27
CA PRO A 180 1.33 6.83 -17.74
C PRO A 180 0.03 7.54 -17.37
N LYS A 181 -0.98 7.49 -18.26
CA LYS A 181 -2.27 8.18 -18.07
C LYS A 181 -3.03 7.64 -16.85
N GLU A 182 -3.11 6.32 -16.73
CA GLU A 182 -3.80 5.67 -15.60
C GLU A 182 -3.02 5.85 -14.30
N THR A 183 -1.68 5.95 -14.39
CA THR A 183 -0.80 6.25 -13.26
C THR A 183 -1.03 7.66 -12.74
N GLU A 184 -1.10 8.65 -13.61
CA GLU A 184 -1.37 10.04 -13.27
C GLU A 184 -2.75 10.19 -12.61
N ASP A 185 -3.80 9.63 -13.22
CA ASP A 185 -5.15 9.64 -12.62
C ASP A 185 -5.18 8.93 -11.26
N ALA A 186 -4.55 7.77 -11.14
CA ALA A 186 -4.46 7.03 -9.87
C ALA A 186 -3.75 7.84 -8.77
N TRP A 187 -2.71 8.60 -9.15
CA TRP A 187 -2.02 9.48 -8.24
C TRP A 187 -2.89 10.66 -7.80
N GLU A 188 -3.60 11.30 -8.72
CA GLU A 188 -4.57 12.37 -8.40
C GLU A 188 -5.69 11.87 -7.47
N LYS A 189 -6.21 10.65 -7.71
CA LYS A 189 -7.19 10.00 -6.82
C LYS A 189 -6.60 9.75 -5.43
N THR A 190 -5.33 9.34 -5.36
CA THR A 190 -4.62 9.17 -4.08
C THR A 190 -4.50 10.49 -3.32
N LEU A 191 -4.08 11.57 -3.98
CA LEU A 191 -3.99 12.89 -3.34
C LEU A 191 -5.37 13.41 -2.91
N SER A 192 -6.39 13.22 -3.73
CA SER A 192 -7.78 13.58 -3.41
C SER A 192 -8.30 12.81 -2.19
N PHE A 193 -8.02 11.51 -2.12
CA PHE A 193 -8.36 10.65 -0.99
C PHE A 193 -7.65 11.12 0.30
N LEU A 194 -6.35 11.41 0.23
CA LEU A 194 -5.58 11.95 1.35
C LEU A 194 -6.12 13.30 1.82
N LYS A 195 -6.46 14.21 0.88
CA LYS A 195 -7.07 15.49 1.21
C LYS A 195 -8.41 15.32 1.92
N LYS A 196 -9.26 14.42 1.44
CA LYS A 196 -10.60 14.16 1.96
C LYS A 196 -10.60 13.58 3.37
N TYR A 197 -9.73 12.61 3.63
CA TYR A 197 -9.79 11.80 4.85
C TYR A 197 -8.69 12.08 5.87
N VAL A 198 -7.61 12.76 5.47
CA VAL A 198 -6.44 12.97 6.33
C VAL A 198 -6.14 14.45 6.55
N VAL A 199 -6.13 15.26 5.49
CA VAL A 199 -5.74 16.67 5.60
C VAL A 199 -6.95 17.54 6.00
N GLY A 200 -8.09 17.32 5.38
CA GLY A 200 -9.28 18.17 5.48
C GLY A 200 -10.23 17.86 6.64
N SER A 201 -9.83 17.02 7.56
CA SER A 201 -10.60 16.67 8.76
C SER A 201 -10.13 17.44 10.00
#